data_1c42f75fc90db9030d425fbd313384c5
#
_entry.id   1c42f75fc90db9030d425fbd313384c5
#
_cell.length_a   1.000
_cell.length_b   1.000
_cell.length_c   1.000
_cell.angle_alpha   90.00
_cell.angle_beta   90.00
_cell.angle_gamma   90.00
#
_symmetry.space_group_name_H-M   'P 1'
#
loop_
_entity.id
_entity.type
_entity.pdbx_description
1 polymer ?
#
loop_
_entity_poly.entity_id
_entity_poly.type
_entity_poly.pdbx_seq_one_letter_code
_entity_poly.pdbx_strand_id
1 'polypeptide(L)'
;LHRVDRRQRQMCIRDRYPSVSTLDLRTAIAVRCGVDADQICVGAGSVDVLANLVNVLVDPGAEVVLPWRSFEAFPSVVERARATAVPVPLTAQLTHDLPAMAAAVTERTHMVMLCSPNNPTGTVLHADEVVDFLARIPSDVHVVLDEAYTHFNQDTNAVRGLDLLAEHPNVICLHTFSKAYGLAGLRIGFSVSSREVAHKVRQFSLPFTVTNLAGRAAMASMLAEDELAARVDLTTRERGRVTQELEHQGWRVTASQANFIWLATGDDTARVAEQLRDSAIITRWWDGEGIRVSLGTPRDNDAVISTLTEIHDRL
;
A
#
# COMPACT_ATOMS: atom_id res chain seq x y z
N LEU A 1 -47.32 1.86 6.11
CA LEU A 1 -45.91 2.14 5.72
C LEU A 1 -45.57 3.54 6.22
N HIS A 2 -45.00 3.63 7.44
CA HIS A 2 -44.54 4.88 8.01
C HIS A 2 -43.42 5.50 7.16
N ARG A 3 -43.67 6.72 6.72
CA ARG A 3 -42.65 7.55 6.05
C ARG A 3 -41.61 7.93 7.10
N VAL A 4 -40.53 7.14 7.17
CA VAL A 4 -39.38 7.45 8.03
C VAL A 4 -38.67 8.65 7.44
N ASP A 5 -38.63 9.77 8.15
CA ASP A 5 -37.95 11.00 7.76
C ASP A 5 -36.47 10.72 7.48
N ARG A 6 -35.83 11.51 6.58
CA ARG A 6 -34.40 11.42 6.26
C ARG A 6 -33.51 11.49 7.51
N ARG A 7 -33.89 12.28 8.53
CA ARG A 7 -33.18 12.37 9.81
C ARG A 7 -33.29 11.08 10.62
N GLN A 8 -34.44 10.41 10.64
CA GLN A 8 -34.58 9.09 11.28
C GLN A 8 -33.82 8.00 10.54
N ARG A 9 -33.73 8.05 9.20
CA ARG A 9 -32.89 7.14 8.44
C ARG A 9 -31.38 7.31 8.77
N GLN A 10 -30.92 8.55 8.98
CA GLN A 10 -29.54 8.82 9.40
C GLN A 10 -29.26 8.36 10.84
N MET A 11 -30.21 8.50 11.76
CA MET A 11 -30.11 7.94 13.11
C MET A 11 -30.01 6.41 13.06
N CYS A 12 -30.87 5.73 12.30
CA CYS A 12 -30.81 4.28 12.13
C CYS A 12 -29.49 3.76 11.53
N ILE A 13 -28.73 4.57 10.82
CA ILE A 13 -27.41 4.20 10.29
C ILE A 13 -26.34 4.25 11.38
N ARG A 14 -26.46 5.16 12.36
CA ARG A 14 -25.50 5.32 13.45
C ARG A 14 -25.71 4.32 14.59
N ASP A 15 -26.95 3.95 14.83
CA ASP A 15 -27.38 3.16 15.99
C ASP A 15 -27.44 1.65 15.70
N ARG A 16 -27.18 1.21 14.47
CA ARG A 16 -27.18 -0.19 14.09
C ARG A 16 -25.79 -0.66 13.69
N TYR A 17 -25.50 -1.91 14.00
CA TYR A 17 -24.33 -2.57 13.49
C TYR A 17 -24.29 -2.52 11.96
N PRO A 18 -23.09 -2.40 11.35
CA PRO A 18 -22.94 -2.50 9.90
C PRO A 18 -23.37 -3.88 9.39
N SER A 19 -23.55 -4.00 8.08
CA SER A 19 -23.78 -5.30 7.45
C SER A 19 -22.57 -6.20 7.60
N VAL A 20 -22.77 -7.41 8.09
CA VAL A 20 -21.70 -8.43 8.19
C VAL A 20 -21.16 -8.79 6.81
N SER A 21 -22.04 -8.86 5.80
CA SER A 21 -21.66 -9.31 4.46
C SER A 21 -20.84 -8.29 3.67
N THR A 22 -20.93 -7.01 4.01
CA THR A 22 -20.34 -5.89 3.23
C THR A 22 -20.60 -5.99 1.70
N LEU A 23 -21.68 -6.68 1.30
CA LEU A 23 -21.93 -7.07 -0.09
C LEU A 23 -22.02 -5.86 -1.04
N ASP A 24 -22.74 -4.79 -0.62
CA ASP A 24 -22.87 -3.59 -1.46
C ASP A 24 -21.51 -2.97 -1.78
N LEU A 25 -20.64 -2.87 -0.79
CA LEU A 25 -19.28 -2.35 -0.98
C LEU A 25 -18.43 -3.29 -1.85
N ARG A 26 -18.48 -4.60 -1.59
CA ARG A 26 -17.75 -5.59 -2.40
C ARG A 26 -18.20 -5.58 -3.85
N THR A 27 -19.50 -5.44 -4.09
CA THR A 27 -20.06 -5.33 -5.45
C THR A 27 -19.56 -4.06 -6.16
N ALA A 28 -19.54 -2.92 -5.46
CA ALA A 28 -19.03 -1.67 -6.03
C ALA A 28 -17.54 -1.75 -6.38
N ILE A 29 -16.74 -2.36 -5.49
CA ILE A 29 -15.30 -2.60 -5.74
C ILE A 29 -15.12 -3.56 -6.93
N ALA A 30 -15.87 -4.65 -6.96
CA ALA A 30 -15.80 -5.66 -8.00
C ALA A 30 -16.06 -5.09 -9.40
N VAL A 31 -17.09 -4.25 -9.53
CA VAL A 31 -17.39 -3.53 -10.80
C VAL A 31 -16.19 -2.68 -11.23
N ARG A 32 -15.56 -1.95 -10.30
CA ARG A 32 -14.40 -1.12 -10.60
C ARG A 32 -13.16 -1.93 -10.98
N CYS A 33 -12.96 -3.08 -10.36
CA CYS A 33 -11.81 -3.95 -10.62
C CYS A 33 -12.03 -4.93 -11.79
N GLY A 34 -13.24 -5.02 -12.36
CA GLY A 34 -13.56 -5.96 -13.42
C GLY A 34 -13.56 -7.43 -12.97
N VAL A 35 -13.92 -7.68 -11.71
CA VAL A 35 -13.93 -9.03 -11.09
C VAL A 35 -15.28 -9.32 -10.44
N ASP A 36 -15.46 -10.50 -9.86
CA ASP A 36 -16.66 -10.85 -9.09
C ASP A 36 -16.57 -10.39 -7.63
N ALA A 37 -17.71 -10.03 -7.05
CA ALA A 37 -17.79 -9.66 -5.63
C ALA A 37 -17.28 -10.75 -4.67
N ASP A 38 -17.28 -12.01 -5.11
CA ASP A 38 -16.77 -13.14 -4.33
C ASP A 38 -15.24 -13.23 -4.29
N GLN A 39 -14.56 -12.49 -5.15
CA GLN A 39 -13.11 -12.33 -5.16
C GLN A 39 -12.63 -11.20 -4.23
N ILE A 40 -13.55 -10.44 -3.64
CA ILE A 40 -13.25 -9.28 -2.80
C ILE A 40 -13.35 -9.61 -1.32
N CYS A 41 -12.32 -9.23 -0.57
CA CYS A 41 -12.39 -9.08 0.89
C CYS A 41 -12.22 -7.61 1.27
N VAL A 42 -12.98 -7.13 2.25
CA VAL A 42 -12.85 -5.78 2.80
C VAL A 42 -12.53 -5.85 4.29
N GLY A 43 -11.81 -4.85 4.80
CA GLY A 43 -11.44 -4.79 6.21
C GLY A 43 -11.18 -3.36 6.69
N ALA A 44 -10.84 -3.23 7.97
CA ALA A 44 -10.54 -1.96 8.63
C ALA A 44 -9.17 -1.38 8.20
N GLY A 45 -9.01 -1.12 6.90
CA GLY A 45 -7.77 -0.76 6.20
C GLY A 45 -7.08 -2.00 5.63
N SER A 46 -6.15 -1.78 4.69
CA SER A 46 -5.39 -2.88 4.06
C SER A 46 -4.57 -3.70 5.05
N VAL A 47 -4.12 -3.10 6.16
CA VAL A 47 -3.38 -3.82 7.21
C VAL A 47 -4.23 -4.88 7.91
N ASP A 48 -5.52 -4.60 8.17
CA ASP A 48 -6.45 -5.59 8.73
C ASP A 48 -6.68 -6.74 7.73
N VAL A 49 -6.88 -6.41 6.45
CA VAL A 49 -7.00 -7.41 5.39
C VAL A 49 -5.73 -8.27 5.27
N LEU A 50 -4.55 -7.64 5.30
CA LEU A 50 -3.26 -8.32 5.25
C LEU A 50 -3.07 -9.25 6.46
N ALA A 51 -3.41 -8.79 7.67
CA ALA A 51 -3.34 -9.63 8.86
C ALA A 51 -4.26 -10.86 8.76
N ASN A 52 -5.46 -10.70 8.23
CA ASN A 52 -6.38 -11.81 8.00
C ASN A 52 -5.84 -12.78 6.94
N LEU A 53 -5.25 -12.27 5.84
CA LEU A 53 -4.59 -13.10 4.82
C LEU A 53 -3.47 -13.94 5.42
N VAL A 54 -2.56 -13.34 6.20
CA VAL A 54 -1.46 -14.06 6.83
C VAL A 54 -1.98 -15.11 7.81
N ASN A 55 -2.93 -14.77 8.67
CA ASN A 55 -3.49 -15.73 9.63
C ASN A 55 -4.22 -16.92 8.99
N VAL A 56 -4.74 -16.76 7.78
CA VAL A 56 -5.52 -17.80 7.08
C VAL A 56 -4.65 -18.67 6.18
N LEU A 57 -3.60 -18.08 5.59
CA LEU A 57 -2.83 -18.71 4.52
C LEU A 57 -1.42 -19.14 4.96
N VAL A 58 -0.99 -18.73 6.15
CA VAL A 58 0.35 -19.03 6.67
C VAL A 58 0.22 -19.80 7.98
N ASP A 59 0.74 -21.00 8.02
CA ASP A 59 0.76 -21.83 9.22
C ASP A 59 1.74 -21.26 10.27
N PRO A 60 1.46 -21.46 11.58
CA PRO A 60 2.41 -21.14 12.61
C PRO A 60 3.76 -21.85 12.41
N GLY A 61 4.85 -21.07 12.39
CA GLY A 61 6.21 -21.57 12.15
C GLY A 61 6.61 -21.62 10.67
N ALA A 62 5.67 -21.41 9.73
CA ALA A 62 5.99 -21.25 8.31
C ALA A 62 6.72 -19.94 8.02
N GLU A 63 7.30 -19.82 6.84
CA GLU A 63 8.08 -18.68 6.40
C GLU A 63 7.28 -17.75 5.51
N VAL A 64 7.53 -16.44 5.67
CA VAL A 64 7.04 -15.40 4.76
C VAL A 64 8.24 -14.61 4.26
N VAL A 65 8.53 -14.70 2.97
CA VAL A 65 9.58 -13.91 2.31
C VAL A 65 9.06 -12.50 2.04
N LEU A 66 9.84 -11.50 2.42
CA LEU A 66 9.46 -10.10 2.24
C LEU A 66 10.67 -9.22 1.89
N PRO A 67 10.50 -8.16 1.10
CA PRO A 67 11.56 -7.22 0.80
C PRO A 67 11.86 -6.36 2.03
N TRP A 68 13.13 -5.98 2.21
CA TRP A 68 13.50 -5.10 3.30
C TRP A 68 14.60 -4.12 2.90
N ARG A 69 14.34 -2.86 2.88
CA ARG A 69 13.29 -2.03 3.52
C ARG A 69 12.00 -1.99 2.69
N SER A 70 10.87 -2.34 3.34
CA SER A 70 9.54 -2.19 2.77
C SER A 70 8.54 -1.77 3.86
N PHE A 71 7.23 -2.01 3.64
CA PHE A 71 6.20 -1.57 4.57
C PHE A 71 6.39 -2.19 5.96
N GLU A 72 6.57 -1.33 6.96
CA GLU A 72 6.92 -1.72 8.33
C GLU A 72 5.91 -2.65 9.02
N ALA A 73 4.66 -2.69 8.52
CA ALA A 73 3.69 -3.64 9.05
C ALA A 73 3.94 -5.09 8.61
N PHE A 74 4.71 -5.34 7.54
CA PHE A 74 4.95 -6.69 7.04
C PHE A 74 5.54 -7.62 8.12
N PRO A 75 6.69 -7.34 8.71
CA PRO A 75 7.22 -8.19 9.78
C PRO A 75 6.25 -8.36 10.95
N SER A 76 5.60 -7.28 11.36
CA SER A 76 4.69 -7.29 12.51
C SER A 76 3.46 -8.18 12.30
N VAL A 77 2.85 -8.19 11.10
CA VAL A 77 1.70 -9.08 10.83
C VAL A 77 2.14 -10.53 10.72
N VAL A 78 3.35 -10.81 10.23
CA VAL A 78 3.94 -12.16 10.17
C VAL A 78 4.19 -12.70 11.57
N GLU A 79 4.84 -11.92 12.45
CA GLU A 79 5.11 -12.30 13.83
C GLU A 79 3.83 -12.56 14.63
N ARG A 80 2.80 -11.74 14.44
CA ARG A 80 1.49 -11.91 15.09
C ARG A 80 0.80 -13.21 14.69
N ALA A 81 1.02 -13.69 13.48
CA ALA A 81 0.56 -15.00 13.02
C ALA A 81 1.47 -16.15 13.50
N ARG A 82 2.50 -15.88 14.30
CA ARG A 82 3.51 -16.84 14.75
C ARG A 82 4.28 -17.49 13.60
N ALA A 83 4.37 -16.81 12.47
CA ALA A 83 5.20 -17.19 11.34
C ALA A 83 6.58 -16.51 11.41
N THR A 84 7.48 -16.91 10.56
CA THR A 84 8.85 -16.40 10.50
C THR A 84 8.98 -15.46 9.29
N ALA A 85 9.33 -14.20 9.53
CA ALA A 85 9.67 -13.27 8.47
C ALA A 85 11.08 -13.58 7.93
N VAL A 86 11.22 -13.70 6.61
CA VAL A 86 12.48 -13.87 5.90
C VAL A 86 12.75 -12.60 5.08
N PRO A 87 13.45 -11.61 5.64
CA PRO A 87 13.72 -10.36 4.96
C PRO A 87 14.81 -10.53 3.90
N VAL A 88 14.56 -10.02 2.69
CA VAL A 88 15.51 -9.96 1.59
C VAL A 88 15.90 -8.50 1.32
N PRO A 89 17.18 -8.13 1.35
CA PRO A 89 17.60 -6.76 1.09
C PRO A 89 17.15 -6.25 -0.29
N LEU A 90 16.91 -4.94 -0.39
CA LEU A 90 16.66 -4.29 -1.67
C LEU A 90 17.96 -4.27 -2.51
N THR A 91 17.80 -4.09 -3.82
CA THR A 91 18.91 -3.84 -4.74
C THR A 91 19.59 -2.49 -4.44
N ALA A 92 20.72 -2.23 -5.07
CA ALA A 92 21.38 -0.91 -4.99
C ALA A 92 20.52 0.24 -5.53
N GLN A 93 19.52 -0.07 -6.38
CA GLN A 93 18.52 0.86 -6.91
C GLN A 93 17.31 1.02 -5.99
N LEU A 94 17.33 0.39 -4.81
CA LEU A 94 16.26 0.40 -3.82
C LEU A 94 14.94 -0.21 -4.34
N THR A 95 15.02 -1.10 -5.33
CA THR A 95 13.93 -1.98 -5.79
C THR A 95 14.00 -3.33 -5.09
N HIS A 96 12.92 -4.12 -5.14
CA HIS A 96 12.96 -5.49 -4.65
C HIS A 96 13.93 -6.33 -5.48
N ASP A 97 14.76 -7.12 -4.84
CA ASP A 97 15.62 -8.12 -5.49
C ASP A 97 14.80 -9.41 -5.71
N LEU A 98 14.00 -9.44 -6.79
CA LEU A 98 13.14 -10.57 -7.09
C LEU A 98 13.92 -11.89 -7.29
N PRO A 99 15.10 -11.91 -7.95
CA PRO A 99 15.95 -13.10 -7.99
C PRO A 99 16.35 -13.61 -6.60
N ALA A 100 16.81 -12.73 -5.72
CA ALA A 100 17.16 -13.10 -4.35
C ALA A 100 15.96 -13.53 -3.52
N MET A 101 14.80 -12.89 -3.72
CA MET A 101 13.53 -13.29 -3.08
C MET A 101 13.08 -14.68 -3.53
N ALA A 102 13.20 -15.01 -4.82
CA ALA A 102 12.90 -16.34 -5.33
C ALA A 102 13.86 -17.40 -4.75
N ALA A 103 15.16 -17.09 -4.63
CA ALA A 103 16.15 -17.97 -4.00
C ALA A 103 15.94 -18.17 -2.50
N ALA A 104 15.26 -17.24 -1.82
CA ALA A 104 14.90 -17.34 -0.40
C ALA A 104 13.67 -18.20 -0.12
N VAL A 105 12.90 -18.58 -1.15
CA VAL A 105 11.74 -19.47 -1.01
C VAL A 105 12.21 -20.88 -0.71
N THR A 106 11.65 -21.49 0.34
CA THR A 106 11.94 -22.87 0.79
C THR A 106 10.64 -23.67 0.85
N GLU A 107 10.72 -24.95 1.16
CA GLU A 107 9.56 -25.83 1.40
C GLU A 107 8.67 -25.36 2.58
N ARG A 108 9.19 -24.47 3.44
CA ARG A 108 8.45 -23.87 4.56
C ARG A 108 7.82 -22.53 4.20
N THR A 109 8.09 -21.99 3.02
CA THR A 109 7.56 -20.70 2.61
C THR A 109 6.12 -20.84 2.14
N HIS A 110 5.20 -20.19 2.84
CA HIS A 110 3.77 -20.17 2.48
C HIS A 110 3.37 -18.90 1.76
N MET A 111 4.13 -17.82 1.94
CA MET A 111 3.77 -16.52 1.37
C MET A 111 5.01 -15.69 1.00
N VAL A 112 4.87 -14.92 -0.08
CA VAL A 112 5.79 -13.83 -0.43
C VAL A 112 5.00 -12.53 -0.41
N MET A 113 5.58 -11.47 0.15
CA MET A 113 4.99 -10.13 0.11
C MET A 113 5.78 -9.24 -0.84
N LEU A 114 5.09 -8.55 -1.72
CA LEU A 114 5.61 -7.52 -2.62
C LEU A 114 4.89 -6.21 -2.36
N CYS A 115 5.54 -5.07 -2.64
CA CYS A 115 4.96 -3.74 -2.51
C CYS A 115 5.36 -2.89 -3.72
N SER A 116 4.39 -2.49 -4.55
CA SER A 116 4.66 -1.71 -5.76
C SER A 116 3.54 -0.68 -6.00
N PRO A 117 3.84 0.62 -5.95
CA PRO A 117 5.10 1.27 -5.54
C PRO A 117 5.50 0.95 -4.10
N ASN A 118 6.81 0.72 -3.88
CA ASN A 118 7.33 0.32 -2.57
C ASN A 118 7.27 1.48 -1.56
N ASN A 119 6.94 1.19 -0.34
CA ASN A 119 7.08 2.10 0.79
C ASN A 119 8.24 1.60 1.68
N PRO A 120 9.34 2.38 1.84
CA PRO A 120 9.42 3.83 1.71
C PRO A 120 10.09 4.37 0.45
N THR A 121 10.61 3.55 -0.44
CA THR A 121 11.49 3.98 -1.54
C THR A 121 10.76 4.59 -2.73
N GLY A 122 9.47 4.26 -2.91
CA GLY A 122 8.65 4.72 -4.02
C GLY A 122 8.90 3.99 -5.35
N THR A 123 9.88 3.09 -5.41
CA THR A 123 10.23 2.31 -6.60
C THR A 123 9.13 1.33 -6.99
N VAL A 124 9.05 0.97 -8.27
CA VAL A 124 8.06 0.01 -8.78
C VAL A 124 8.73 -1.29 -9.23
N LEU A 125 7.93 -2.33 -9.34
CA LEU A 125 8.25 -3.57 -10.00
C LEU A 125 7.66 -3.54 -11.41
N HIS A 126 8.37 -4.05 -12.39
CA HIS A 126 7.86 -4.17 -13.76
C HIS A 126 7.12 -5.50 -13.94
N ALA A 127 6.16 -5.49 -14.87
CA ALA A 127 5.26 -6.63 -15.06
C ALA A 127 5.99 -7.90 -15.51
N ASP A 128 6.95 -7.79 -16.41
CA ASP A 128 7.77 -8.87 -16.91
C ASP A 128 8.65 -9.49 -15.80
N GLU A 129 9.27 -8.65 -14.95
CA GLU A 129 10.07 -9.10 -13.80
C GLU A 129 9.22 -9.90 -12.81
N VAL A 130 7.98 -9.47 -12.55
CA VAL A 130 7.08 -10.17 -11.63
C VAL A 130 6.57 -11.48 -12.24
N VAL A 131 6.26 -11.53 -13.54
CA VAL A 131 5.89 -12.78 -14.22
C VAL A 131 7.05 -13.78 -14.19
N ASP A 132 8.27 -13.33 -14.48
CA ASP A 132 9.48 -14.15 -14.37
C ASP A 132 9.71 -14.66 -12.95
N PHE A 133 9.44 -13.84 -11.94
CA PHE A 133 9.51 -14.23 -10.53
C PHE A 133 8.47 -15.31 -10.20
N LEU A 134 7.22 -15.12 -10.61
CA LEU A 134 6.13 -16.09 -10.38
C LEU A 134 6.41 -17.45 -11.02
N ALA A 135 7.10 -17.48 -12.17
CA ALA A 135 7.51 -18.70 -12.82
C ALA A 135 8.61 -19.48 -12.07
N ARG A 136 9.33 -18.84 -11.14
CA ARG A 136 10.45 -19.43 -10.38
C ARG A 136 10.06 -19.97 -9.01
N ILE A 137 8.89 -19.64 -8.52
CA ILE A 137 8.43 -20.05 -7.19
C ILE A 137 7.31 -21.12 -7.31
N PRO A 138 7.13 -21.99 -6.30
CA PRO A 138 6.03 -22.93 -6.29
C PRO A 138 4.66 -22.25 -6.38
N SER A 139 3.73 -22.83 -7.14
CA SER A 139 2.40 -22.25 -7.38
C SER A 139 1.46 -22.27 -6.16
N ASP A 140 1.80 -23.02 -5.13
CA ASP A 140 1.10 -23.08 -3.84
C ASP A 140 1.60 -22.01 -2.85
N VAL A 141 2.70 -21.32 -3.14
CA VAL A 141 3.15 -20.16 -2.39
C VAL A 141 2.30 -18.95 -2.77
N HIS A 142 1.61 -18.37 -1.80
CA HIS A 142 0.78 -17.16 -2.02
C HIS A 142 1.66 -15.91 -2.21
N VAL A 143 1.30 -15.06 -3.17
CA VAL A 143 2.00 -13.80 -3.42
C VAL A 143 1.08 -12.61 -3.16
N VAL A 144 1.31 -11.87 -2.09
CA VAL A 144 0.60 -10.62 -1.82
C VAL A 144 1.33 -9.47 -2.50
N LEU A 145 0.65 -8.77 -3.39
CA LEU A 145 1.11 -7.52 -4.01
C LEU A 145 0.36 -6.34 -3.38
N ASP A 146 1.07 -5.57 -2.53
CA ASP A 146 0.53 -4.34 -1.93
C ASP A 146 0.63 -3.19 -2.92
N GLU A 147 -0.52 -2.76 -3.43
CA GLU A 147 -0.69 -1.70 -4.41
C GLU A 147 -1.27 -0.41 -3.79
N ALA A 148 -0.96 -0.13 -2.52
CA ALA A 148 -1.50 1.03 -1.80
C ALA A 148 -1.26 2.37 -2.51
N TYR A 149 -0.25 2.48 -3.35
CA TYR A 149 0.14 3.71 -4.05
C TYR A 149 -0.07 3.66 -5.57
N THR A 150 -0.66 2.61 -6.10
CA THR A 150 -0.81 2.37 -7.56
C THR A 150 -1.48 3.53 -8.30
N HIS A 151 -2.39 4.28 -7.67
CA HIS A 151 -3.04 5.44 -8.28
C HIS A 151 -2.07 6.59 -8.66
N PHE A 152 -0.91 6.68 -8.00
CA PHE A 152 0.10 7.70 -8.27
C PHE A 152 1.16 7.25 -9.27
N ASN A 153 1.09 5.99 -9.69
CA ASN A 153 2.04 5.43 -10.63
C ASN A 153 1.80 5.96 -12.05
N GLN A 154 2.89 6.41 -12.69
CA GLN A 154 2.91 6.88 -14.07
C GLN A 154 3.79 6.00 -14.97
N ASP A 155 4.45 4.99 -14.41
CA ASP A 155 5.24 4.03 -15.19
C ASP A 155 4.31 3.00 -15.81
N THR A 156 4.26 2.98 -17.13
CA THR A 156 3.38 2.08 -17.91
C THR A 156 3.84 0.64 -17.90
N ASN A 157 5.10 0.36 -17.52
CA ASN A 157 5.65 -0.99 -17.42
C ASN A 157 5.45 -1.57 -16.01
N ALA A 158 5.02 -0.75 -15.03
CA ALA A 158 4.82 -1.21 -13.67
C ALA A 158 3.73 -2.30 -13.61
N VAL A 159 3.97 -3.29 -12.77
CA VAL A 159 3.02 -4.39 -12.54
C VAL A 159 1.67 -3.87 -12.04
N ARG A 160 0.62 -4.46 -12.55
CA ARG A 160 -0.75 -4.30 -12.05
C ARG A 160 -1.26 -5.68 -11.63
N GLY A 161 -1.47 -5.84 -10.35
CA GLY A 161 -1.82 -7.15 -9.79
C GLY A 161 -3.09 -7.75 -10.39
N LEU A 162 -4.08 -6.92 -10.75
CA LEU A 162 -5.32 -7.37 -11.39
C LEU A 162 -5.09 -8.08 -12.73
N ASP A 163 -4.06 -7.68 -13.47
CA ASP A 163 -3.75 -8.28 -14.78
C ASP A 163 -3.14 -9.68 -14.63
N LEU A 164 -2.63 -10.03 -13.44
CA LEU A 164 -2.01 -11.33 -13.14
C LEU A 164 -3.01 -12.38 -12.66
N LEU A 165 -4.17 -11.98 -12.13
CA LEU A 165 -5.09 -12.88 -11.42
C LEU A 165 -5.64 -14.03 -12.26
N ALA A 166 -5.77 -13.85 -13.56
CA ALA A 166 -6.33 -14.88 -14.45
C ALA A 166 -5.38 -16.07 -14.63
N GLU A 167 -4.08 -15.81 -14.70
CA GLU A 167 -3.04 -16.81 -14.95
C GLU A 167 -2.34 -17.25 -13.66
N HIS A 168 -2.38 -16.43 -12.60
CA HIS A 168 -1.73 -16.66 -11.32
C HIS A 168 -2.72 -16.61 -10.15
N PRO A 169 -3.48 -17.68 -9.90
CA PRO A 169 -4.53 -17.72 -8.86
C PRO A 169 -3.98 -17.62 -7.42
N ASN A 170 -2.67 -17.77 -7.23
CA ASN A 170 -1.95 -17.58 -5.98
C ASN A 170 -1.58 -16.11 -5.71
N VAL A 171 -1.78 -15.19 -6.68
CA VAL A 171 -1.58 -13.75 -6.49
C VAL A 171 -2.78 -13.14 -5.77
N ILE A 172 -2.50 -12.21 -4.85
CA ILE A 172 -3.46 -11.47 -4.04
C ILE A 172 -3.11 -10.00 -4.13
N CYS A 173 -3.98 -9.20 -4.73
CA CYS A 173 -3.81 -7.76 -4.81
C CYS A 173 -4.35 -7.11 -3.54
N LEU A 174 -3.56 -6.27 -2.88
CA LEU A 174 -3.95 -5.56 -1.66
C LEU A 174 -4.06 -4.05 -1.95
N HIS A 175 -5.22 -3.47 -1.66
CA HIS A 175 -5.54 -2.08 -1.95
C HIS A 175 -6.07 -1.34 -0.72
N THR A 176 -5.98 0.00 -0.75
CA THR A 176 -6.46 0.84 0.35
C THR A 176 -7.17 2.10 -0.15
N PHE A 177 -8.16 2.55 0.61
CA PHE A 177 -8.76 3.87 0.46
C PHE A 177 -8.02 4.97 1.24
N SER A 178 -6.93 4.62 1.94
CA SER A 178 -6.19 5.55 2.81
C SER A 178 -5.34 6.58 2.06
N LYS A 179 -4.97 6.32 0.79
CA LYS A 179 -4.01 7.13 0.04
C LYS A 179 -4.72 8.05 -0.96
N ALA A 180 -4.81 7.69 -2.23
CA ALA A 180 -5.42 8.51 -3.26
C ALA A 180 -6.86 8.95 -2.94
N TYR A 181 -7.66 8.07 -2.36
CA TYR A 181 -9.03 8.37 -1.94
C TYR A 181 -9.13 9.28 -0.71
N GLY A 182 -8.04 9.51 0.04
CA GLY A 182 -8.03 10.42 1.19
C GLY A 182 -8.80 9.95 2.41
N LEU A 183 -9.11 8.66 2.53
CA LEU A 183 -9.94 8.09 3.61
C LEU A 183 -9.12 7.41 4.72
N ALA A 184 -7.89 7.84 4.95
CA ALA A 184 -7.00 7.22 5.92
C ALA A 184 -7.61 7.09 7.33
N GLY A 185 -8.33 8.11 7.79
CA GLY A 185 -8.99 8.13 9.10
C GLY A 185 -10.23 7.23 9.20
N LEU A 186 -10.82 6.83 8.08
CA LEU A 186 -12.02 5.98 8.06
C LEU A 186 -11.70 4.49 8.10
N ARG A 187 -10.44 4.13 7.95
CA ARG A 187 -9.97 2.74 8.04
C ARG A 187 -10.73 1.79 7.11
N ILE A 188 -10.44 1.86 5.81
CA ILE A 188 -11.05 0.99 4.80
C ILE A 188 -10.01 0.56 3.77
N GLY A 189 -9.98 -0.73 3.47
CA GLY A 189 -9.12 -1.35 2.47
C GLY A 189 -9.71 -2.66 1.99
N PHE A 190 -9.15 -3.24 0.95
CA PHE A 190 -9.64 -4.49 0.38
C PHE A 190 -8.51 -5.30 -0.28
N SER A 191 -8.77 -6.58 -0.49
CA SER A 191 -7.99 -7.43 -1.39
C SER A 191 -8.85 -8.00 -2.51
N VAL A 192 -8.19 -8.30 -3.62
CA VAL A 192 -8.72 -9.07 -4.74
C VAL A 192 -7.89 -10.33 -4.87
N SER A 193 -8.53 -11.49 -4.93
CA SER A 193 -7.86 -12.78 -5.01
C SER A 193 -8.73 -13.84 -5.68
N SER A 194 -8.28 -15.09 -5.74
CA SER A 194 -9.15 -16.21 -6.12
C SER A 194 -10.37 -16.28 -5.19
N ARG A 195 -11.50 -16.79 -5.70
CA ARG A 195 -12.73 -16.96 -4.90
C ARG A 195 -12.51 -17.81 -3.66
N GLU A 196 -11.65 -18.82 -3.77
CA GLU A 196 -11.31 -19.72 -2.65
C GLU A 196 -10.60 -18.96 -1.53
N VAL A 197 -9.54 -18.21 -1.85
CA VAL A 197 -8.79 -17.39 -0.89
C VAL A 197 -9.71 -16.34 -0.27
N ALA A 198 -10.44 -15.59 -1.07
CA ALA A 198 -11.36 -14.57 -0.59
C ALA A 198 -12.45 -15.16 0.33
N HIS A 199 -12.95 -16.36 0.04
CA HIS A 199 -13.92 -17.06 0.89
C HIS A 199 -13.34 -17.40 2.26
N LYS A 200 -12.16 -18.02 2.30
CA LYS A 200 -11.46 -18.39 3.54
C LYS A 200 -11.21 -17.14 4.43
N VAL A 201 -10.71 -16.06 3.82
CA VAL A 201 -10.43 -14.82 4.54
C VAL A 201 -11.69 -14.17 5.09
N ARG A 202 -12.79 -14.13 4.32
CA ARG A 202 -14.07 -13.61 4.81
C ARG A 202 -14.65 -14.43 5.98
N GLN A 203 -14.45 -15.73 5.99
CA GLN A 203 -14.88 -16.58 7.12
C GLN A 203 -14.09 -16.32 8.40
N PHE A 204 -12.81 -15.97 8.27
CA PHE A 204 -11.93 -15.66 9.40
C PHE A 204 -12.10 -14.23 9.91
N SER A 205 -12.46 -13.32 9.03
CA SER A 205 -12.58 -11.89 9.37
C SER A 205 -13.62 -11.66 10.46
N LEU A 206 -13.28 -10.80 11.42
CA LEU A 206 -14.23 -10.42 12.48
C LEU A 206 -15.44 -9.70 11.88
N PRO A 207 -16.65 -9.97 12.39
CA PRO A 207 -17.83 -9.25 11.95
C PRO A 207 -17.76 -7.75 12.35
N PHE A 208 -18.40 -6.91 11.57
CA PHE A 208 -18.60 -5.47 11.87
C PHE A 208 -17.32 -4.60 11.86
N THR A 209 -16.20 -5.08 11.34
CA THR A 209 -14.93 -4.32 11.27
C THR A 209 -15.02 -3.09 10.36
N VAL A 210 -15.82 -3.16 9.30
CA VAL A 210 -16.06 -2.04 8.38
C VAL A 210 -17.32 -1.30 8.78
N THR A 211 -17.17 -0.05 9.22
CA THR A 211 -18.32 0.78 9.62
C THR A 211 -19.18 1.19 8.42
N ASN A 212 -20.47 1.44 8.65
CA ASN A 212 -21.36 1.95 7.61
C ASN A 212 -20.86 3.28 7.01
N LEU A 213 -20.24 4.13 7.83
CA LEU A 213 -19.67 5.40 7.38
C LEU A 213 -18.51 5.16 6.42
N ALA A 214 -17.56 4.29 6.79
CA ALA A 214 -16.42 3.95 5.96
C ALA A 214 -16.84 3.34 4.61
N GLY A 215 -17.77 2.38 4.63
CA GLY A 215 -18.27 1.75 3.41
C GLY A 215 -18.97 2.74 2.47
N ARG A 216 -19.83 3.62 3.02
CA ARG A 216 -20.49 4.66 2.20
C ARG A 216 -19.52 5.70 1.66
N ALA A 217 -18.55 6.13 2.45
CA ALA A 217 -17.49 7.04 2.00
C ALA A 217 -16.66 6.43 0.89
N ALA A 218 -16.29 5.16 1.00
CA ALA A 218 -15.56 4.44 -0.04
C ALA A 218 -16.35 4.37 -1.35
N MET A 219 -17.64 3.99 -1.28
CA MET A 219 -18.52 3.97 -2.46
C MET A 219 -18.67 5.35 -3.11
N ALA A 220 -18.87 6.40 -2.30
CA ALA A 220 -18.97 7.77 -2.80
C ALA A 220 -17.67 8.24 -3.46
N SER A 221 -16.51 7.91 -2.85
CA SER A 221 -15.20 8.27 -3.39
C SER A 221 -14.88 7.55 -4.71
N MET A 222 -15.36 6.33 -4.89
CA MET A 222 -15.21 5.62 -6.17
C MET A 222 -16.05 6.24 -7.30
N LEU A 223 -17.13 6.94 -6.97
CA LEU A 223 -17.96 7.66 -7.94
C LEU A 223 -17.43 9.07 -8.26
N ALA A 224 -16.55 9.60 -7.43
CA ALA A 224 -15.92 10.92 -7.61
C ALA A 224 -14.60 10.80 -8.40
N GLU A 225 -14.67 10.25 -9.63
CA GLU A 225 -13.49 9.93 -10.43
C GLU A 225 -12.71 11.16 -10.87
N ASP A 226 -13.41 12.23 -11.24
CA ASP A 226 -12.77 13.47 -11.71
C ASP A 226 -12.00 14.15 -10.57
N GLU A 227 -12.55 14.19 -9.36
CA GLU A 227 -11.90 14.75 -8.18
C GLU A 227 -10.71 13.89 -7.73
N LEU A 228 -10.84 12.57 -7.85
CA LEU A 228 -9.74 11.64 -7.59
C LEU A 228 -8.60 11.86 -8.58
N ALA A 229 -8.92 11.91 -9.87
CA ALA A 229 -7.94 12.13 -10.94
C ALA A 229 -7.22 13.48 -10.77
N ALA A 230 -7.96 14.57 -10.50
CA ALA A 230 -7.40 15.90 -10.28
C ALA A 230 -6.42 15.93 -9.08
N ARG A 231 -6.76 15.23 -7.98
CA ARG A 231 -5.89 15.10 -6.80
C ARG A 231 -4.62 14.31 -7.11
N VAL A 232 -4.75 13.18 -7.79
CA VAL A 232 -3.62 12.35 -8.20
C VAL A 232 -2.69 13.14 -9.10
N ASP A 233 -3.26 13.83 -10.10
CA ASP A 233 -2.52 14.63 -11.07
C ASP A 233 -1.75 15.79 -10.40
N LEU A 234 -2.37 16.50 -9.45
CA LEU A 234 -1.67 17.51 -8.66
C LEU A 234 -0.48 16.88 -7.90
N THR A 235 -0.70 15.75 -7.24
CA THR A 235 0.34 15.09 -6.44
C THR A 235 1.50 14.60 -7.31
N THR A 236 1.21 14.05 -8.49
CA THR A 236 2.25 13.53 -9.39
C THR A 236 3.05 14.65 -10.06
N ARG A 237 2.41 15.78 -10.40
CA ARG A 237 3.13 17.00 -10.85
C ARG A 237 4.05 17.55 -9.77
N GLU A 238 3.55 17.69 -8.55
CA GLU A 238 4.35 18.16 -7.41
C GLU A 238 5.51 17.18 -7.11
N ARG A 239 5.29 15.88 -7.21
CA ARG A 239 6.37 14.90 -7.08
C ARG A 239 7.49 15.17 -8.08
N GLY A 240 7.15 15.34 -9.37
CA GLY A 240 8.13 15.64 -10.41
C GLY A 240 8.89 16.94 -10.12
N ARG A 241 8.18 18.00 -9.75
CA ARG A 241 8.79 19.31 -9.41
C ARG A 241 9.74 19.20 -8.21
N VAL A 242 9.28 18.62 -7.12
CA VAL A 242 10.09 18.47 -5.89
C VAL A 242 11.33 17.60 -6.16
N THR A 243 11.17 16.50 -6.86
CA THR A 243 12.30 15.63 -7.23
C THR A 243 13.35 16.40 -8.03
N GLN A 244 12.93 17.10 -9.08
CA GLN A 244 13.83 17.87 -9.94
C GLN A 244 14.59 18.96 -9.17
N GLU A 245 13.90 19.72 -8.31
CA GLU A 245 14.52 20.76 -7.51
C GLU A 245 15.55 20.20 -6.52
N LEU A 246 15.24 19.10 -5.86
CA LEU A 246 16.15 18.46 -4.91
C LEU A 246 17.37 17.81 -5.62
N GLU A 247 17.18 17.23 -6.79
CA GLU A 247 18.28 16.73 -7.61
C GLU A 247 19.22 17.85 -8.08
N HIS A 248 18.67 19.02 -8.47
CA HIS A 248 19.47 20.20 -8.80
C HIS A 248 20.28 20.73 -7.62
N GLN A 249 19.79 20.55 -6.40
CA GLN A 249 20.51 20.86 -5.18
C GLN A 249 21.58 19.82 -4.81
N GLY A 250 21.65 18.68 -5.51
CA GLY A 250 22.62 17.61 -5.25
C GLY A 250 22.11 16.48 -4.35
N TRP A 251 20.83 16.50 -3.94
CA TRP A 251 20.26 15.40 -3.18
C TRP A 251 20.08 14.14 -4.04
N ARG A 252 20.32 12.99 -3.44
CA ARG A 252 20.02 11.68 -4.06
C ARG A 252 18.56 11.31 -3.80
N VAL A 253 17.71 11.51 -4.80
CA VAL A 253 16.27 11.19 -4.75
C VAL A 253 16.00 9.93 -5.57
N THR A 254 15.19 9.00 -5.05
CA THR A 254 14.77 7.83 -5.85
C THR A 254 13.64 8.21 -6.82
N ALA A 255 13.58 7.51 -7.95
CA ALA A 255 12.48 7.63 -8.92
C ALA A 255 11.17 7.08 -8.31
N SER A 256 10.52 7.88 -7.48
CA SER A 256 9.30 7.48 -6.78
C SER A 256 8.08 7.51 -7.70
N GLN A 257 7.22 6.49 -7.55
CA GLN A 257 5.89 6.40 -8.17
C GLN A 257 4.76 6.46 -7.12
N ALA A 258 5.07 6.95 -5.91
CA ALA A 258 4.12 7.11 -4.80
C ALA A 258 3.76 8.58 -4.56
N ASN A 259 3.02 8.89 -3.48
CA ASN A 259 2.73 10.25 -3.02
C ASN A 259 3.78 10.79 -2.03
N PHE A 260 4.99 10.32 -2.15
CA PHE A 260 6.15 10.73 -1.35
C PHE A 260 7.42 10.58 -2.18
N ILE A 261 8.51 11.18 -1.71
CA ILE A 261 9.86 10.96 -2.23
C ILE A 261 10.70 10.27 -1.16
N TRP A 262 11.80 9.65 -1.59
CA TRP A 262 12.83 9.09 -0.74
C TRP A 262 14.16 9.79 -1.00
N LEU A 263 14.74 10.35 0.06
CA LEU A 263 16.07 10.91 0.06
C LEU A 263 17.05 9.86 0.63
N ALA A 264 17.97 9.41 -0.18
CA ALA A 264 19.01 8.46 0.24
C ALA A 264 20.15 9.23 0.92
N THR A 265 20.00 9.52 2.21
CA THR A 265 20.90 10.37 3.00
C THR A 265 22.01 9.60 3.72
N GLY A 266 21.92 8.26 3.78
CA GLY A 266 22.97 7.42 4.40
C GLY A 266 23.28 7.85 5.83
N ASP A 267 24.57 8.05 6.14
CA ASP A 267 25.05 8.40 7.49
C ASP A 267 24.55 9.78 7.98
N ASP A 268 24.12 10.67 7.07
CA ASP A 268 23.58 11.97 7.41
C ASP A 268 22.09 11.95 7.80
N THR A 269 21.42 10.79 7.71
CA THR A 269 19.98 10.67 7.88
C THR A 269 19.47 11.28 9.17
N ALA A 270 20.04 10.94 10.32
CA ALA A 270 19.60 11.44 11.61
C ALA A 270 19.76 12.97 11.70
N ARG A 271 20.88 13.49 11.24
CA ARG A 271 21.17 14.94 11.25
C ARG A 271 20.18 15.72 10.38
N VAL A 272 19.94 15.25 9.15
CA VAL A 272 18.99 15.89 8.22
C VAL A 272 17.57 15.82 8.76
N ALA A 273 17.14 14.69 9.28
CA ALA A 273 15.80 14.50 9.86
C ALA A 273 15.55 15.41 11.08
N GLU A 274 16.57 15.62 11.92
CA GLU A 274 16.52 16.56 13.04
C GLU A 274 16.33 18.01 12.59
N GLN A 275 17.12 18.46 11.62
CA GLN A 275 17.02 19.81 11.08
C GLN A 275 15.67 20.08 10.39
N LEU A 276 15.13 19.08 9.67
CA LEU A 276 13.77 19.15 9.13
C LEU A 276 12.73 19.31 10.25
N ARG A 277 12.85 18.53 11.31
CA ARG A 277 11.97 18.61 12.47
C ARG A 277 12.04 19.96 13.18
N ASP A 278 13.24 20.53 13.34
CA ASP A 278 13.44 21.85 13.94
C ASP A 278 12.80 22.98 13.10
N SER A 279 12.65 22.73 11.79
CA SER A 279 11.88 23.56 10.85
C SER A 279 10.40 23.22 10.78
N ALA A 280 9.87 22.44 11.75
CA ALA A 280 8.49 21.94 11.83
C ALA A 280 8.07 21.04 10.65
N ILE A 281 9.01 20.43 9.95
CA ILE A 281 8.77 19.44 8.89
C ILE A 281 8.92 18.03 9.45
N ILE A 282 7.80 17.37 9.68
CA ILE A 282 7.78 16.01 10.24
C ILE A 282 7.90 14.99 9.10
N THR A 283 8.97 14.20 9.13
CA THR A 283 9.26 13.16 8.14
C THR A 283 9.33 11.78 8.78
N ARG A 284 9.35 10.74 7.94
CA ARG A 284 9.68 9.39 8.36
C ARG A 284 11.11 9.07 7.90
N TRP A 285 11.95 8.58 8.79
CA TRP A 285 13.33 8.30 8.47
C TRP A 285 13.83 6.99 9.10
N TRP A 286 14.87 6.43 8.53
CA TRP A 286 15.55 5.22 8.98
C TRP A 286 17.05 5.49 9.00
N ASP A 287 17.63 5.37 10.18
CA ASP A 287 19.03 5.71 10.43
C ASP A 287 19.97 4.93 9.50
N GLY A 288 20.95 5.62 8.95
CA GLY A 288 21.89 5.06 7.99
C GLY A 288 21.31 4.75 6.59
N GLU A 289 20.00 4.97 6.37
CA GLU A 289 19.34 4.62 5.10
C GLU A 289 18.81 5.85 4.36
N GLY A 290 17.86 6.57 4.95
CA GLY A 290 17.27 7.72 4.28
C GLY A 290 15.98 8.22 4.93
N ILE A 291 15.37 9.19 4.24
CA ILE A 291 14.22 9.96 4.72
C ILE A 291 13.09 9.88 3.69
N ARG A 292 11.89 9.47 4.11
CA ARG A 292 10.67 9.57 3.31
C ARG A 292 9.96 10.87 3.61
N VAL A 293 9.79 11.71 2.59
CA VAL A 293 9.03 12.96 2.65
C VAL A 293 7.73 12.80 1.91
N SER A 294 6.60 12.88 2.62
CA SER A 294 5.28 12.87 1.98
C SER A 294 5.01 14.21 1.29
N LEU A 295 4.45 14.15 0.09
CA LEU A 295 4.08 15.36 -0.66
C LEU A 295 2.82 15.99 -0.06
N GLY A 296 2.88 17.27 0.16
CA GLY A 296 1.79 18.10 0.66
C GLY A 296 1.22 19.03 -0.40
N THR A 297 0.71 20.19 0.04
CA THR A 297 0.35 21.27 -0.87
C THR A 297 1.62 21.89 -1.51
N PRO A 298 1.50 22.61 -2.65
CA PRO A 298 2.66 23.30 -3.23
C PRO A 298 3.43 24.15 -2.20
N ARG A 299 2.72 24.83 -1.30
CA ARG A 299 3.34 25.62 -0.23
C ARG A 299 4.12 24.76 0.77
N ASP A 300 3.58 23.61 1.14
CA ASP A 300 4.28 22.69 2.06
C ASP A 300 5.54 22.13 1.39
N ASN A 301 5.44 21.82 0.10
CA ASN A 301 6.56 21.31 -0.69
C ASN A 301 7.64 22.38 -0.90
N ASP A 302 7.26 23.65 -1.09
CA ASP A 302 8.22 24.77 -1.15
C ASP A 302 9.00 24.93 0.17
N ALA A 303 8.34 24.76 1.31
CA ALA A 303 9.01 24.77 2.61
C ALA A 303 10.02 23.61 2.73
N VAL A 304 9.67 22.42 2.26
CA VAL A 304 10.59 21.26 2.22
C VAL A 304 11.82 21.57 1.36
N ILE A 305 11.61 22.09 0.14
CA ILE A 305 12.69 22.41 -0.80
C ILE A 305 13.63 23.45 -0.18
N SER A 306 13.08 24.56 0.32
CA SER A 306 13.86 25.65 0.92
C SER A 306 14.68 25.18 2.13
N THR A 307 14.06 24.39 3.02
CA THR A 307 14.75 23.87 4.20
C THR A 307 15.87 22.91 3.81
N LEU A 308 15.65 22.04 2.83
CA LEU A 308 16.67 21.10 2.35
C LEU A 308 17.83 21.84 1.64
N THR A 309 17.57 22.98 0.96
CA THR A 309 18.63 23.84 0.43
C THR A 309 19.54 24.32 1.56
N GLU A 310 18.95 24.91 2.61
CA GLU A 310 19.72 25.42 3.75
C GLU A 310 20.50 24.33 4.49
N ILE A 311 19.96 23.11 4.53
CA ILE A 311 20.63 21.96 5.14
C ILE A 311 21.81 21.53 4.27
N HIS A 312 21.62 21.41 2.96
CA HIS A 312 22.65 20.98 2.02
C HIS A 312 23.87 21.91 2.02
N ASP A 313 23.64 23.23 2.10
CA ASP A 313 24.71 24.24 2.16
C ASP A 313 25.58 24.13 3.43
N ARG A 314 25.12 23.37 4.45
CA ARG A 314 25.81 23.16 5.74
C ARG A 314 26.38 21.74 5.91
N LEU A 315 26.11 20.83 4.96
CA LEU A 315 26.66 19.47 4.97
C LEU A 315 28.10 19.41 4.51
#